data_5a84de38edd71d9f4022a762042831fe
#
_entry.id   5a84de38edd71d9f4022a762042831fe
#
_cell.length_a   1.000
_cell.length_b   1.000
_cell.length_c   1.000
_cell.angle_alpha   90.00
_cell.angle_beta   90.00
_cell.angle_gamma   90.00
#
_symmetry.space_group_name_H-M   'P 1'
#
loop_
_entity.id
_entity.type
_entity.pdbx_description
1 polymer ?
#
loop_
_entity_poly.entity_id
_entity_poly.type
_entity_poly.pdbx_seq_one_letter_code
_entity_poly.pdbx_strand_id
1 'polypeptide(L)'
;MSSRTLYDKLWDAHHVAKRDDGSSLIYIDRHLIHEVTSPQAFDGLRERKIEPWRVDSIIATPDHNVPTENRAKGLKGISDSTSKLQVLTLEENVKKYDLNFFSLGDERQGIVHVIGPEQGLTLPGMTVVCGDSHTSTHGAFGALAMGIGTSEVEHVLATQCLIAYKQKNMRINIEGDLLERVSAKDVTMFIIGQIGTAGGTGFNIEYAGSTIENLSMEGRMTLCNMSIEAGARSGMVAPDQTTFDYIKGKPFAPSGDQFDKALDTWISLKSDPGAVFDNEFSFSSEQILPQVTWGTSPEMVSSIDEKVPEPRDFKNKENYEDALNYMGLKLSLIHISEPTRHTS
;
A
#
# COMPACT_ATOMS: atom_id res chain seq x y z
N MET A 1 -11.56 23.47 -18.35
CA MET A 1 -10.45 22.55 -18.02
C MET A 1 -11.00 21.15 -18.22
N SER A 2 -10.20 20.18 -18.69
CA SER A 2 -10.62 18.78 -18.78
C SER A 2 -10.82 18.23 -17.37
N SER A 3 -11.83 17.37 -17.19
CA SER A 3 -12.05 16.65 -15.93
C SER A 3 -10.86 15.75 -15.63
N ARG A 4 -10.37 15.73 -14.38
CA ARG A 4 -9.16 15.00 -13.96
C ARG A 4 -9.50 13.97 -12.89
N THR A 5 -8.82 12.83 -12.93
CA THR A 5 -8.86 11.84 -11.86
C THR A 5 -8.07 12.32 -10.62
N LEU A 6 -8.28 11.68 -9.46
CA LEU A 6 -7.46 11.89 -8.27
C LEU A 6 -5.97 11.69 -8.60
N TYR A 7 -5.64 10.61 -9.32
CA TYR A 7 -4.25 10.32 -9.72
C TYR A 7 -3.66 11.41 -10.61
N ASP A 8 -4.42 11.91 -11.62
CA ASP A 8 -3.94 12.97 -12.49
C ASP A 8 -3.66 14.26 -11.71
N LYS A 9 -4.54 14.62 -10.76
CA LYS A 9 -4.33 15.81 -9.92
C LYS A 9 -3.06 15.71 -9.10
N LEU A 10 -2.81 14.55 -8.48
CA LEU A 10 -1.61 14.32 -7.69
C LEU A 10 -0.35 14.27 -8.54
N TRP A 11 -0.41 13.55 -9.66
CA TRP A 11 0.72 13.48 -10.59
C TRP A 11 1.12 14.88 -11.09
N ASP A 12 0.14 15.66 -11.58
CA ASP A 12 0.39 16.98 -12.14
C ASP A 12 0.92 17.96 -11.07
N ALA A 13 0.45 17.87 -9.83
CA ALA A 13 0.91 18.71 -8.74
C ALA A 13 2.37 18.43 -8.33
N HIS A 14 2.87 17.20 -8.56
CA HIS A 14 4.23 16.79 -8.18
C HIS A 14 5.17 16.63 -9.37
N HIS A 15 4.69 16.86 -10.59
CA HIS A 15 5.49 16.77 -11.80
C HIS A 15 6.51 17.91 -11.84
N VAL A 16 7.80 17.58 -11.80
CA VAL A 16 8.92 18.54 -11.84
C VAL A 16 9.39 18.76 -13.27
N ALA A 17 9.67 17.69 -13.99
CA ALA A 17 10.16 17.74 -15.35
C ALA A 17 9.87 16.45 -16.13
N LYS A 18 9.62 16.57 -17.41
CA LYS A 18 9.57 15.44 -18.35
C LYS A 18 10.95 15.19 -18.93
N ARG A 19 11.33 13.91 -19.06
CA ARG A 19 12.58 13.47 -19.64
C ARG A 19 12.39 13.01 -21.09
N ASP A 20 13.49 12.97 -21.83
CA ASP A 20 13.49 12.59 -23.26
C ASP A 20 13.07 11.13 -23.49
N ASP A 21 13.26 10.25 -22.51
CA ASP A 21 12.85 8.84 -22.53
C ASP A 21 11.35 8.63 -22.23
N GLY A 22 10.60 9.72 -22.03
CA GLY A 22 9.18 9.71 -21.72
C GLY A 22 8.87 9.55 -20.23
N SER A 23 9.86 9.29 -19.38
CA SER A 23 9.70 9.31 -17.92
C SER A 23 9.58 10.74 -17.40
N SER A 24 9.21 10.88 -16.13
CA SER A 24 9.08 12.17 -15.45
C SER A 24 9.84 12.14 -14.12
N LEU A 25 10.32 13.29 -13.70
CA LEU A 25 10.74 13.52 -12.33
C LEU A 25 9.50 13.94 -11.52
N ILE A 26 9.22 13.20 -10.47
CA ILE A 26 8.11 13.44 -9.55
C ILE A 26 8.70 13.80 -8.19
N TYR A 27 8.29 14.94 -7.65
CA TYR A 27 8.67 15.37 -6.31
C TYR A 27 8.05 14.45 -5.27
N ILE A 28 8.81 14.13 -4.21
CA ILE A 28 8.37 13.25 -3.10
C ILE A 28 8.26 14.05 -1.82
N ASP A 29 7.06 14.08 -1.24
CA ASP A 29 6.80 14.79 0.01
C ASP A 29 7.28 14.03 1.24
N ARG A 30 7.13 12.71 1.24
CA ARG A 30 7.45 11.84 2.37
C ARG A 30 8.24 10.62 1.93
N HIS A 31 9.38 10.39 2.57
CA HIS A 31 10.17 9.19 2.38
C HIS A 31 10.21 8.40 3.69
N LEU A 32 9.56 7.25 3.69
CA LEU A 32 9.62 6.31 4.81
C LEU A 32 10.77 5.33 4.55
N ILE A 33 11.60 5.08 5.55
CA ILE A 33 12.74 4.16 5.43
C ILE A 33 12.77 3.17 6.59
N HIS A 34 13.22 1.98 6.30
CA HIS A 34 13.42 0.90 7.26
C HIS A 34 14.79 0.21 7.08
N GLU A 35 15.09 -0.75 7.93
CA GLU A 35 16.42 -1.35 8.03
C GLU A 35 16.81 -2.25 6.85
N VAL A 36 15.86 -2.70 6.01
CA VAL A 36 16.15 -3.68 4.94
C VAL A 36 16.76 -3.01 3.71
N THR A 37 16.16 -1.93 3.22
CA THR A 37 16.54 -1.29 1.94
C THR A 37 17.42 -0.06 2.12
N SER A 38 17.34 0.62 3.27
CA SER A 38 18.06 1.88 3.49
C SER A 38 19.57 1.74 3.68
N PRO A 39 20.16 0.68 4.26
CA PRO A 39 21.61 0.58 4.44
C PRO A 39 22.39 0.76 3.16
N GLN A 40 22.05 0.03 2.11
CA GLN A 40 22.72 0.08 0.81
C GLN A 40 22.53 1.43 0.11
N ALA A 41 21.35 2.06 0.27
CA ALA A 41 21.11 3.40 -0.28
C ALA A 41 22.01 4.45 0.37
N PHE A 42 22.21 4.40 1.68
CA PHE A 42 23.15 5.29 2.38
C PHE A 42 24.62 4.98 2.04
N ASP A 43 24.98 3.71 1.75
CA ASP A 43 26.31 3.38 1.25
C ASP A 43 26.58 4.04 -0.09
N GLY A 44 25.62 3.98 -1.03
CA GLY A 44 25.72 4.65 -2.32
C GLY A 44 25.89 6.17 -2.19
N LEU A 45 25.15 6.81 -1.29
CA LEU A 45 25.34 8.25 -0.98
C LEU A 45 26.76 8.54 -0.47
N ARG A 46 27.27 7.71 0.45
CA ARG A 46 28.63 7.89 1.01
C ARG A 46 29.71 7.77 -0.05
N GLU A 47 29.62 6.76 -0.91
CA GLU A 47 30.56 6.54 -2.03
C GLU A 47 30.59 7.73 -2.98
N ARG A 48 29.43 8.33 -3.24
CA ARG A 48 29.31 9.50 -4.11
C ARG A 48 29.56 10.83 -3.41
N LYS A 49 29.76 10.82 -2.08
CA LYS A 49 29.93 12.02 -1.23
C LYS A 49 28.74 12.97 -1.31
N ILE A 50 27.53 12.41 -1.32
CA ILE A 50 26.27 13.13 -1.34
C ILE A 50 25.60 12.99 0.03
N GLU A 51 25.04 14.05 0.55
CA GLU A 51 24.23 14.05 1.77
C GLU A 51 22.74 13.99 1.41
N PRO A 52 21.87 13.39 2.27
CA PRO A 52 20.43 13.47 2.08
C PRO A 52 19.96 14.93 2.04
N TRP A 53 19.10 15.25 1.10
CA TRP A 53 18.75 16.67 0.88
C TRP A 53 17.73 17.20 1.89
N ARG A 54 16.56 16.53 2.01
CA ARG A 54 15.47 16.99 2.90
C ARG A 54 15.23 16.01 4.04
N VAL A 55 16.06 16.10 5.04
CA VAL A 55 16.03 15.21 6.22
C VAL A 55 14.68 15.24 6.94
N ASP A 56 13.99 16.38 6.98
CA ASP A 56 12.66 16.52 7.59
C ASP A 56 11.56 15.71 6.90
N SER A 57 11.76 15.36 5.62
CA SER A 57 10.82 14.53 4.88
C SER A 57 11.00 13.04 5.14
N ILE A 58 12.12 12.66 5.75
CA ILE A 58 12.51 11.27 5.98
C ILE A 58 12.06 10.83 7.37
N ILE A 59 11.36 9.72 7.43
CA ILE A 59 10.98 9.09 8.71
C ILE A 59 11.50 7.66 8.69
N ALA A 60 12.28 7.32 9.69
CA ALA A 60 12.91 6.02 9.84
C ALA A 60 12.27 5.21 10.97
N THR A 61 12.12 3.91 10.77
CA THR A 61 11.72 2.95 11.80
C THR A 61 12.24 1.57 11.43
N PRO A 62 12.72 0.73 12.36
CA PRO A 62 12.92 -0.68 12.11
C PRO A 62 11.57 -1.41 12.19
N ASP A 63 11.25 -2.27 11.23
CA ASP A 63 9.99 -3.02 11.23
C ASP A 63 10.08 -4.48 10.75
N HIS A 64 10.93 -4.79 9.78
CA HIS A 64 11.04 -6.13 9.20
C HIS A 64 11.86 -7.10 10.07
N ASN A 65 12.96 -6.62 10.66
CA ASN A 65 13.92 -7.43 11.42
C ASN A 65 13.79 -7.23 12.94
N VAL A 66 12.61 -6.87 13.38
CA VAL A 66 12.32 -6.66 14.81
C VAL A 66 11.75 -7.94 15.45
N PRO A 67 12.17 -8.29 16.69
CA PRO A 67 11.67 -9.48 17.34
C PRO A 67 10.21 -9.30 17.76
N THR A 68 9.40 -10.32 17.59
CA THR A 68 8.04 -10.40 18.13
C THR A 68 8.01 -10.79 19.60
N GLU A 69 9.07 -11.48 20.05
CA GLU A 69 9.29 -11.86 21.44
C GLU A 69 10.46 -11.10 22.05
N ASN A 70 10.46 -10.92 23.36
CA ASN A 70 11.55 -10.26 24.09
C ASN A 70 11.86 -8.81 23.63
N ARG A 71 10.89 -8.10 23.09
CA ARG A 71 11.06 -6.71 22.59
C ARG A 71 11.67 -5.77 23.64
N ALA A 72 11.33 -5.94 24.91
CA ALA A 72 11.90 -5.15 26.01
C ALA A 72 13.43 -5.25 26.13
N LYS A 73 14.06 -6.24 25.50
CA LYS A 73 15.51 -6.38 25.42
C LYS A 73 16.14 -5.52 24.31
N GLY A 74 15.33 -4.82 23.49
CA GLY A 74 15.80 -4.03 22.35
C GLY A 74 16.67 -4.86 21.40
N LEU A 75 17.77 -4.31 20.93
CA LEU A 75 18.73 -4.99 20.02
C LEU A 75 19.27 -6.34 20.57
N LYS A 76 19.29 -6.52 21.89
CA LYS A 76 19.70 -7.79 22.51
C LYS A 76 18.64 -8.90 22.33
N GLY A 77 17.40 -8.53 22.00
CA GLY A 77 16.33 -9.47 21.70
C GLY A 77 16.40 -10.04 20.28
N ILE A 78 17.18 -9.43 19.39
CA ILE A 78 17.38 -9.89 18.00
C ILE A 78 18.46 -10.98 18.02
N SER A 79 18.05 -12.23 17.76
CA SER A 79 18.94 -13.40 17.78
C SER A 79 19.73 -13.57 16.47
N ASP A 80 19.14 -13.23 15.31
CA ASP A 80 19.81 -13.28 14.02
C ASP A 80 20.80 -12.12 13.85
N SER A 81 22.06 -12.47 13.51
CA SER A 81 23.14 -11.49 13.41
C SER A 81 22.98 -10.52 12.26
N THR A 82 22.42 -10.97 11.13
CA THR A 82 22.19 -10.14 9.94
C THR A 82 21.07 -9.14 10.21
N SER A 83 19.95 -9.60 10.74
CA SER A 83 18.83 -8.76 11.16
C SER A 83 19.29 -7.68 12.15
N LYS A 84 20.09 -8.09 13.15
CA LYS A 84 20.65 -7.16 14.12
C LYS A 84 21.57 -6.12 13.49
N LEU A 85 22.42 -6.53 12.55
CA LEU A 85 23.32 -5.64 11.84
C LEU A 85 22.54 -4.60 11.02
N GLN A 86 21.47 -5.02 10.34
CA GLN A 86 20.62 -4.12 9.55
C GLN A 86 19.97 -3.05 10.43
N VAL A 87 19.42 -3.43 11.58
CA VAL A 87 18.83 -2.45 12.53
C VAL A 87 19.89 -1.51 13.08
N LEU A 88 21.08 -2.01 13.46
CA LEU A 88 22.19 -1.18 13.91
C LEU A 88 22.64 -0.18 12.83
N THR A 89 22.75 -0.62 11.58
CA THR A 89 23.13 0.25 10.46
C THR A 89 22.09 1.34 10.21
N LEU A 90 20.78 1.03 10.36
CA LEU A 90 19.75 2.05 10.30
C LEU A 90 19.93 3.09 11.41
N GLU A 91 20.15 2.66 12.67
CA GLU A 91 20.36 3.56 13.81
C GLU A 91 21.60 4.45 13.60
N GLU A 92 22.70 3.90 13.06
CA GLU A 92 23.91 4.66 12.74
C GLU A 92 23.66 5.72 11.67
N ASN A 93 22.95 5.36 10.60
CA ASN A 93 22.59 6.30 9.53
C ASN A 93 21.66 7.41 10.04
N VAL A 94 20.65 7.05 10.83
CA VAL A 94 19.74 8.01 11.47
C VAL A 94 20.50 9.02 12.31
N LYS A 95 21.40 8.54 13.16
CA LYS A 95 22.23 9.39 14.01
C LYS A 95 23.18 10.28 13.21
N LYS A 96 23.78 9.72 12.14
CA LYS A 96 24.72 10.46 11.29
C LYS A 96 24.06 11.63 10.56
N TYR A 97 22.84 11.43 10.07
CA TYR A 97 22.15 12.41 9.23
C TYR A 97 21.03 13.17 9.96
N ASP A 98 20.90 12.98 11.28
CA ASP A 98 19.91 13.63 12.15
C ASP A 98 18.46 13.44 11.62
N LEU A 99 18.09 12.19 11.33
CA LEU A 99 16.78 11.85 10.77
C LEU A 99 15.73 11.65 11.86
N ASN A 100 14.47 11.90 11.53
CA ASN A 100 13.35 11.53 12.40
C ASN A 100 13.28 10.00 12.55
N PHE A 101 13.27 9.51 13.78
CA PHE A 101 13.39 8.08 14.05
C PHE A 101 12.49 7.58 15.17
N PHE A 102 11.76 6.53 14.88
CA PHE A 102 11.03 5.75 15.88
C PHE A 102 11.78 4.45 16.15
N SER A 103 12.64 4.47 17.17
CA SER A 103 13.51 3.35 17.53
C SER A 103 12.72 2.15 18.09
N LEU A 104 13.39 1.00 18.26
CA LEU A 104 12.78 -0.19 18.89
C LEU A 104 12.17 0.06 20.27
N GLY A 105 12.66 1.05 21.00
CA GLY A 105 12.15 1.44 22.32
C GLY A 105 11.14 2.57 22.30
N ASP A 106 10.84 3.15 21.14
CA ASP A 106 9.86 4.22 21.00
C ASP A 106 8.44 3.65 20.99
N GLU A 107 7.51 4.26 21.73
CA GLU A 107 6.10 3.84 21.79
C GLU A 107 5.40 3.93 20.43
N ARG A 108 5.90 4.79 19.54
CA ARG A 108 5.39 4.98 18.18
C ARG A 108 5.96 3.98 17.16
N GLN A 109 6.94 3.16 17.56
CA GLN A 109 7.55 2.19 16.65
C GLN A 109 6.54 1.11 16.26
N GLY A 110 6.48 0.80 14.99
CA GLY A 110 5.59 -0.21 14.42
C GLY A 110 5.89 -0.45 12.93
N ILE A 111 4.99 -1.14 12.27
CA ILE A 111 5.06 -1.37 10.83
C ILE A 111 5.09 0.00 10.12
N VAL A 112 6.01 0.17 9.18
CA VAL A 112 6.26 1.46 8.50
C VAL A 112 4.99 2.03 7.85
N HIS A 113 4.11 1.18 7.30
CA HIS A 113 2.86 1.61 6.66
C HIS A 113 1.73 1.88 7.67
N VAL A 114 1.92 1.57 8.95
CA VAL A 114 0.97 1.87 10.03
C VAL A 114 1.37 3.14 10.76
N ILE A 115 2.66 3.31 11.05
CA ILE A 115 3.14 4.50 11.78
C ILE A 115 2.86 5.81 11.03
N GLY A 116 2.98 5.80 9.70
CA GLY A 116 2.68 6.97 8.87
C GLY A 116 1.27 7.50 9.11
N PRO A 117 0.24 6.68 8.92
CA PRO A 117 -1.15 6.98 9.23
C PRO A 117 -1.40 7.34 10.70
N GLU A 118 -0.97 6.49 11.63
CA GLU A 118 -1.25 6.67 13.06
C GLU A 118 -0.66 7.96 13.64
N GLN A 119 0.49 8.37 13.12
CA GLN A 119 1.14 9.61 13.54
C GLN A 119 0.69 10.85 12.76
N GLY A 120 -0.13 10.70 11.70
CA GLY A 120 -0.52 11.80 10.82
C GLY A 120 0.62 12.26 9.90
N LEU A 121 1.57 11.38 9.59
CA LEU A 121 2.67 11.63 8.66
C LEU A 121 2.26 11.42 7.20
N THR A 122 1.16 10.67 6.99
CA THR A 122 0.50 10.47 5.69
C THR A 122 -0.71 11.36 5.62
N LEU A 123 -0.74 12.29 4.67
CA LEU A 123 -1.82 13.25 4.49
C LEU A 123 -2.34 13.18 3.04
N PRO A 124 -3.63 13.54 2.81
CA PRO A 124 -4.18 13.63 1.47
C PRO A 124 -3.36 14.59 0.59
N GLY A 125 -3.19 14.20 -0.64
CA GLY A 125 -2.47 15.03 -1.62
C GLY A 125 -0.97 14.84 -1.65
N MET A 126 -0.37 14.10 -0.71
CA MET A 126 1.08 13.85 -0.67
C MET A 126 1.51 12.76 -1.64
N THR A 127 2.78 12.81 -2.04
CA THR A 127 3.53 11.67 -2.59
C THR A 127 4.32 10.99 -1.46
N VAL A 128 4.18 9.66 -1.35
CA VAL A 128 4.84 8.86 -0.31
C VAL A 128 5.61 7.71 -0.95
N VAL A 129 6.87 7.53 -0.57
CA VAL A 129 7.68 6.39 -1.02
C VAL A 129 8.34 5.66 0.14
N CYS A 130 8.57 4.37 -0.07
CA CYS A 130 9.32 3.50 0.84
C CYS A 130 9.95 2.36 0.03
N GLY A 131 11.03 1.79 0.52
CA GLY A 131 11.66 0.60 -0.04
C GLY A 131 10.89 -0.70 0.19
N ASP A 132 9.56 -0.64 0.20
CA ASP A 132 8.63 -1.75 0.41
C ASP A 132 7.44 -1.63 -0.57
N SER A 133 7.05 -2.76 -1.20
CA SER A 133 5.98 -2.78 -2.20
C SER A 133 4.62 -2.32 -1.65
N HIS A 134 4.32 -2.64 -0.38
CA HIS A 134 3.04 -2.30 0.25
C HIS A 134 2.92 -0.84 0.71
N THR A 135 3.83 0.02 0.27
CA THR A 135 3.70 1.49 0.40
C THR A 135 2.39 2.02 -0.17
N SER A 136 1.79 1.30 -1.12
CA SER A 136 0.45 1.60 -1.65
C SER A 136 -0.63 1.73 -0.56
N THR A 137 -0.44 1.16 0.63
CA THR A 137 -1.31 1.31 1.80
C THR A 137 -1.67 2.76 2.08
N HIS A 138 -0.71 3.68 1.93
CA HIS A 138 -0.90 5.10 2.17
C HIS A 138 -1.88 5.76 1.20
N GLY A 139 -2.17 5.11 0.06
CA GLY A 139 -3.19 5.56 -0.89
C GLY A 139 -4.61 5.60 -0.32
N ALA A 140 -4.86 4.88 0.78
CA ALA A 140 -6.12 4.94 1.54
C ALA A 140 -6.46 6.36 2.04
N PHE A 141 -5.47 7.23 2.13
CA PHE A 141 -5.58 8.62 2.56
C PHE A 141 -5.68 9.61 1.38
N GLY A 142 -5.80 9.14 0.16
CA GLY A 142 -5.72 10.00 -1.03
C GLY A 142 -4.30 10.54 -1.27
N ALA A 143 -3.28 9.77 -0.90
CA ALA A 143 -1.89 10.03 -1.22
C ALA A 143 -1.46 9.21 -2.45
N LEU A 144 -0.55 9.70 -3.25
CA LEU A 144 0.11 8.92 -4.29
C LEU A 144 1.31 8.20 -3.68
N ALA A 145 1.12 6.92 -3.36
CA ALA A 145 2.07 6.14 -2.60
C ALA A 145 2.61 4.95 -3.39
N MET A 146 3.92 4.78 -3.41
CA MET A 146 4.58 3.78 -4.26
C MET A 146 5.76 3.12 -3.54
N GLY A 147 5.83 1.78 -3.66
CA GLY A 147 7.05 1.04 -3.35
C GLY A 147 8.16 1.31 -4.37
N ILE A 148 9.39 1.46 -3.90
CA ILE A 148 10.56 1.78 -4.72
C ILE A 148 11.73 0.84 -4.42
N GLY A 149 12.59 0.60 -5.41
CA GLY A 149 13.79 -0.21 -5.25
C GLY A 149 14.92 0.54 -4.52
N THR A 150 15.93 -0.20 -4.03
CA THR A 150 17.04 0.36 -3.24
C THR A 150 17.77 1.51 -3.95
N SER A 151 18.01 1.42 -5.25
CA SER A 151 18.65 2.50 -6.04
C SER A 151 17.74 3.72 -6.20
N GLU A 152 16.42 3.52 -6.20
CA GLU A 152 15.46 4.62 -6.18
C GLU A 152 15.40 5.27 -4.79
N VAL A 153 15.52 4.48 -3.70
CA VAL A 153 15.68 5.00 -2.33
C VAL A 153 16.88 5.95 -2.26
N GLU A 154 18.06 5.53 -2.77
CA GLU A 154 19.25 6.38 -2.85
C GLU A 154 18.97 7.66 -3.63
N HIS A 155 18.33 7.54 -4.80
CA HIS A 155 18.01 8.69 -5.65
C HIS A 155 17.07 9.69 -4.95
N VAL A 156 16.03 9.20 -4.29
CA VAL A 156 15.09 10.07 -3.55
C VAL A 156 15.76 10.72 -2.33
N LEU A 157 16.61 10.01 -1.60
CA LEU A 157 17.41 10.60 -0.51
C LEU A 157 18.28 11.77 -1.01
N ALA A 158 18.91 11.59 -2.20
CA ALA A 158 19.80 12.58 -2.78
C ALA A 158 19.07 13.79 -3.38
N THR A 159 17.87 13.60 -3.97
CA THR A 159 17.27 14.59 -4.87
C THR A 159 15.85 15.00 -4.49
N GLN A 160 15.20 14.30 -3.57
CA GLN A 160 13.77 14.43 -3.22
C GLN A 160 12.85 14.12 -4.43
N CYS A 161 13.34 13.50 -5.47
CA CYS A 161 12.57 13.18 -6.65
C CYS A 161 12.66 11.69 -7.00
N LEU A 162 11.61 11.17 -7.60
CA LEU A 162 11.55 9.84 -8.20
C LEU A 162 11.45 9.96 -9.71
N ILE A 163 12.19 9.11 -10.43
CA ILE A 163 12.01 8.95 -11.87
C ILE A 163 10.92 7.89 -12.10
N ALA A 164 9.82 8.27 -12.70
CA ALA A 164 8.67 7.38 -12.91
C ALA A 164 7.97 7.61 -14.25
N TYR A 165 7.33 6.55 -14.75
CA TYR A 165 6.39 6.64 -15.87
C TYR A 165 4.98 6.82 -15.34
N LYS A 166 4.22 7.75 -15.95
CA LYS A 166 2.81 7.94 -15.58
C LYS A 166 2.03 6.67 -15.92
N GLN A 167 1.33 6.12 -14.93
CA GLN A 167 0.49 4.94 -15.08
C GLN A 167 -0.84 5.34 -15.72
N LYS A 168 -1.56 4.35 -16.27
CA LYS A 168 -2.95 4.50 -16.68
C LYS A 168 -3.86 4.58 -15.46
N ASN A 169 -5.03 5.18 -15.64
CA ASN A 169 -6.06 5.27 -14.61
C ASN A 169 -7.00 4.06 -14.69
N MET A 170 -7.15 3.33 -13.60
CA MET A 170 -8.18 2.30 -13.44
C MET A 170 -9.13 2.71 -12.33
N ARG A 171 -10.43 2.49 -12.52
CA ARG A 171 -11.43 2.66 -11.47
C ARG A 171 -12.09 1.33 -11.15
N ILE A 172 -12.22 1.05 -9.85
CA ILE A 172 -13.04 -0.07 -9.34
C ILE A 172 -14.12 0.51 -8.46
N ASN A 173 -15.35 0.47 -8.95
CA ASN A 173 -16.52 1.00 -8.28
C ASN A 173 -17.32 -0.15 -7.66
N ILE A 174 -17.64 -0.03 -6.36
CA ILE A 174 -18.44 -1.03 -5.64
C ILE A 174 -19.58 -0.32 -4.92
N GLU A 175 -20.81 -0.69 -5.27
CA GLU A 175 -22.01 -0.07 -4.73
C GLU A 175 -22.77 -1.03 -3.81
N GLY A 176 -23.37 -0.47 -2.78
CA GLY A 176 -24.20 -1.16 -1.80
C GLY A 176 -23.51 -1.36 -0.46
N ASP A 177 -24.18 -2.03 0.46
CA ASP A 177 -23.68 -2.31 1.80
C ASP A 177 -23.14 -3.75 1.86
N LEU A 178 -21.99 -3.92 2.47
CA LEU A 178 -21.41 -5.25 2.72
C LEU A 178 -22.24 -6.01 3.76
N LEU A 179 -22.32 -7.32 3.58
CA LEU A 179 -22.82 -8.20 4.64
C LEU A 179 -21.89 -8.09 5.87
N GLU A 180 -22.49 -8.14 7.09
CA GLU A 180 -21.75 -8.03 8.35
C GLU A 180 -20.53 -8.97 8.46
N ARG A 181 -20.60 -10.14 7.83
CA ARG A 181 -19.55 -11.17 7.83
C ARG A 181 -18.47 -10.97 6.77
N VAL A 182 -18.56 -9.94 5.93
CA VAL A 182 -17.62 -9.65 4.84
C VAL A 182 -16.64 -8.57 5.30
N SER A 183 -15.37 -8.88 5.26
CA SER A 183 -14.28 -7.96 5.60
C SER A 183 -13.74 -7.22 4.37
N ALA A 184 -12.96 -6.17 4.58
CA ALA A 184 -12.25 -5.48 3.50
C ALA A 184 -11.29 -6.42 2.74
N LYS A 185 -10.75 -7.45 3.41
CA LYS A 185 -9.91 -8.46 2.75
C LYS A 185 -10.72 -9.33 1.79
N ASP A 186 -11.96 -9.68 2.14
CA ASP A 186 -12.85 -10.41 1.23
C ASP A 186 -13.14 -9.59 -0.02
N VAL A 187 -13.39 -8.28 0.15
CA VAL A 187 -13.56 -7.34 -0.99
C VAL A 187 -12.34 -7.36 -1.90
N THR A 188 -11.15 -7.26 -1.33
CA THR A 188 -9.91 -7.27 -2.12
C THR A 188 -9.68 -8.59 -2.82
N MET A 189 -9.88 -9.70 -2.13
CA MET A 189 -9.72 -11.04 -2.70
C MET A 189 -10.74 -11.29 -3.82
N PHE A 190 -11.98 -10.86 -3.65
CA PHE A 190 -12.99 -10.88 -4.70
C PHE A 190 -12.51 -10.11 -5.95
N ILE A 191 -12.04 -8.85 -5.77
CA ILE A 191 -11.52 -8.04 -6.87
C ILE A 191 -10.39 -8.77 -7.61
N ILE A 192 -9.40 -9.30 -6.88
CA ILE A 192 -8.26 -10.03 -7.47
C ILE A 192 -8.74 -11.27 -8.20
N GLY A 193 -9.73 -11.99 -7.66
CA GLY A 193 -10.36 -13.12 -8.34
C GLY A 193 -11.01 -12.73 -9.68
N GLN A 194 -11.60 -11.52 -9.77
CA GLN A 194 -12.25 -11.04 -10.99
C GLN A 194 -11.26 -10.54 -12.04
N ILE A 195 -10.26 -9.75 -11.64
CA ILE A 195 -9.33 -9.10 -12.59
C ILE A 195 -8.04 -9.89 -12.81
N GLY A 196 -7.69 -10.80 -11.90
CA GLY A 196 -6.44 -11.57 -11.90
C GLY A 196 -5.28 -10.82 -11.26
N THR A 197 -4.19 -11.54 -10.94
CA THR A 197 -2.96 -10.99 -10.33
C THR A 197 -2.18 -10.04 -11.24
N ALA A 198 -2.48 -10.00 -12.53
CA ALA A 198 -1.88 -9.06 -13.50
C ALA A 198 -2.87 -8.00 -14.00
N GLY A 199 -4.11 -8.00 -13.52
CA GLY A 199 -5.17 -7.12 -14.01
C GLY A 199 -4.89 -5.64 -13.82
N GLY A 200 -4.17 -5.29 -12.76
CA GLY A 200 -3.75 -3.92 -12.43
C GLY A 200 -2.40 -3.49 -13.01
N THR A 201 -1.73 -4.35 -13.79
CA THR A 201 -0.39 -4.05 -14.31
C THR A 201 -0.40 -2.82 -15.22
N GLY A 202 0.44 -1.84 -14.90
CA GLY A 202 0.52 -0.57 -15.62
C GLY A 202 -0.56 0.45 -15.23
N PHE A 203 -1.31 0.17 -14.18
CA PHE A 203 -2.36 1.06 -13.66
C PHE A 203 -2.06 1.57 -12.26
N ASN A 204 -2.64 2.73 -11.97
CA ASN A 204 -2.98 3.18 -10.65
C ASN A 204 -4.48 2.94 -10.46
N ILE A 205 -4.88 2.26 -9.38
CA ILE A 205 -6.28 1.91 -9.12
C ILE A 205 -6.92 2.95 -8.19
N GLU A 206 -8.04 3.54 -8.61
CA GLU A 206 -8.92 4.32 -7.73
C GLU A 206 -10.11 3.47 -7.32
N TYR A 207 -10.24 3.19 -6.04
CA TYR A 207 -11.39 2.51 -5.47
C TYR A 207 -12.48 3.53 -5.11
N ALA A 208 -13.72 3.27 -5.51
CA ALA A 208 -14.83 4.19 -5.35
C ALA A 208 -16.16 3.42 -5.14
N GLY A 209 -17.23 4.19 -4.91
CA GLY A 209 -18.58 3.69 -4.66
C GLY A 209 -18.93 3.65 -3.18
N SER A 210 -20.23 3.50 -2.91
CA SER A 210 -20.76 3.58 -1.55
C SER A 210 -20.18 2.54 -0.60
N THR A 211 -19.87 1.34 -1.09
CA THR A 211 -19.19 0.31 -0.30
C THR A 211 -17.84 0.79 0.21
N ILE A 212 -17.04 1.44 -0.65
CA ILE A 212 -15.71 1.93 -0.30
C ILE A 212 -15.77 3.12 0.65
N GLU A 213 -16.73 4.03 0.40
CA GLU A 213 -16.98 5.21 1.26
C GLU A 213 -17.38 4.78 2.69
N ASN A 214 -18.08 3.66 2.84
CA ASN A 214 -18.51 3.09 4.13
C ASN A 214 -17.42 2.27 4.86
N LEU A 215 -16.28 1.98 4.22
CA LEU A 215 -15.17 1.29 4.90
C LEU A 215 -14.51 2.19 5.94
N SER A 216 -14.06 1.58 7.05
CA SER A 216 -13.13 2.24 7.97
C SER A 216 -11.79 2.55 7.29
N MET A 217 -10.97 3.40 7.89
CA MET A 217 -9.64 3.67 7.35
C MET A 217 -8.79 2.41 7.27
N GLU A 218 -8.87 1.51 8.24
CA GLU A 218 -8.17 0.22 8.24
C GLU A 218 -8.64 -0.67 7.08
N GLY A 219 -9.93 -0.65 6.77
CA GLY A 219 -10.50 -1.34 5.61
C GLY A 219 -9.96 -0.77 4.29
N ARG A 220 -9.91 0.56 4.15
CA ARG A 220 -9.33 1.23 2.99
C ARG A 220 -7.82 0.97 2.88
N MET A 221 -7.10 0.93 4.01
CA MET A 221 -5.69 0.57 4.05
C MET A 221 -5.48 -0.86 3.55
N THR A 222 -6.32 -1.81 3.95
CA THR A 222 -6.28 -3.20 3.46
C THR A 222 -6.46 -3.25 1.93
N LEU A 223 -7.43 -2.51 1.39
CA LEU A 223 -7.70 -2.44 -0.04
C LEU A 223 -6.51 -1.89 -0.83
N CYS A 224 -5.99 -0.74 -0.41
CA CYS A 224 -4.84 -0.11 -1.05
C CYS A 224 -3.55 -0.93 -0.89
N ASN A 225 -3.35 -1.56 0.28
CA ASN A 225 -2.23 -2.46 0.54
C ASN A 225 -2.17 -3.58 -0.49
N MET A 226 -3.28 -4.29 -0.68
CA MET A 226 -3.36 -5.46 -1.55
C MET A 226 -3.55 -5.12 -3.04
N SER A 227 -3.49 -3.85 -3.44
CA SER A 227 -3.48 -3.48 -4.87
C SER A 227 -2.26 -4.05 -5.61
N ILE A 228 -1.18 -4.30 -4.88
CA ILE A 228 0.06 -4.86 -5.40
C ILE A 228 -0.15 -6.32 -5.85
N GLU A 229 -0.97 -7.09 -5.14
CA GLU A 229 -1.31 -8.46 -5.50
C GLU A 229 -2.14 -8.54 -6.79
N ALA A 230 -2.83 -7.46 -7.16
CA ALA A 230 -3.45 -7.30 -8.47
C ALA A 230 -2.49 -6.81 -9.56
N GLY A 231 -1.20 -6.60 -9.23
CA GLY A 231 -0.17 -6.10 -10.14
C GLY A 231 -0.16 -4.59 -10.34
N ALA A 232 -0.99 -3.82 -9.62
CA ALA A 232 -1.02 -2.37 -9.72
C ALA A 232 0.20 -1.71 -9.09
N ARG A 233 0.58 -0.54 -9.59
CA ARG A 233 1.66 0.26 -9.00
C ARG A 233 1.24 0.91 -7.69
N SER A 234 -0.03 1.29 -7.55
CA SER A 234 -0.62 1.92 -6.37
C SER A 234 -2.13 1.73 -6.38
N GLY A 235 -2.74 1.76 -5.21
CA GLY A 235 -4.19 1.84 -5.02
C GLY A 235 -4.52 3.09 -4.22
N MET A 236 -5.64 3.73 -4.50
CA MET A 236 -6.03 4.99 -3.90
C MET A 236 -7.52 5.01 -3.56
N VAL A 237 -7.87 5.70 -2.47
CA VAL A 237 -9.24 6.09 -2.14
C VAL A 237 -9.28 7.61 -2.03
N ALA A 238 -10.24 8.25 -2.67
CA ALA A 238 -10.40 9.70 -2.54
C ALA A 238 -10.67 10.07 -1.07
N PRO A 239 -9.97 11.09 -0.52
CA PRO A 239 -10.16 11.47 0.87
C PRO A 239 -11.57 12.06 1.08
N ASP A 240 -12.18 11.69 2.18
CA ASP A 240 -13.51 12.11 2.59
C ASP A 240 -13.57 12.36 4.10
N GLN A 241 -14.76 12.53 4.66
CA GLN A 241 -14.94 12.81 6.08
C GLN A 241 -14.32 11.74 6.98
N THR A 242 -14.41 10.46 6.62
CA THR A 242 -13.76 9.35 7.36
C THR A 242 -12.25 9.54 7.44
N THR A 243 -11.63 9.95 6.33
CA THR A 243 -10.20 10.26 6.27
C THR A 243 -9.85 11.47 7.13
N PHE A 244 -10.66 12.53 7.06
CA PHE A 244 -10.39 13.77 7.81
C PHE A 244 -10.54 13.58 9.32
N ASP A 245 -11.54 12.83 9.76
CA ASP A 245 -11.76 12.51 11.17
C ASP A 245 -10.62 11.63 11.72
N TYR A 246 -10.10 10.70 10.92
CA TYR A 246 -8.96 9.86 11.31
C TYR A 246 -7.68 10.69 11.50
N ILE A 247 -7.41 11.66 10.63
CA ILE A 247 -6.19 12.48 10.64
C ILE A 247 -6.25 13.55 11.75
N LYS A 248 -7.43 14.07 12.05
CA LYS A 248 -7.60 15.18 12.98
C LYS A 248 -7.02 14.88 14.36
N GLY A 249 -6.14 15.78 14.82
CA GLY A 249 -5.51 15.66 16.14
C GLY A 249 -4.33 14.70 16.22
N LYS A 250 -3.91 14.10 15.11
CA LYS A 250 -2.67 13.29 15.07
C LYS A 250 -1.44 14.19 15.26
N PRO A 251 -0.32 13.65 15.84
CA PRO A 251 0.84 14.46 16.23
C PRO A 251 1.48 15.27 15.10
N PHE A 252 1.53 14.73 13.88
CA PHE A 252 2.16 15.38 12.72
C PHE A 252 1.14 15.92 11.71
N ALA A 253 -0.15 15.83 12.01
CA ALA A 253 -1.19 16.44 11.20
C ALA A 253 -1.27 17.95 11.44
N PRO A 254 -1.71 18.75 10.45
CA PRO A 254 -1.98 20.16 10.69
C PRO A 254 -3.07 20.32 11.75
N SER A 255 -3.06 21.46 12.45
CA SER A 255 -4.04 21.76 13.50
C SER A 255 -4.59 23.17 13.38
N GLY A 256 -5.76 23.44 14.00
CA GLY A 256 -6.43 24.75 13.95
C GLY A 256 -6.65 25.23 12.52
N ASP A 257 -6.41 26.52 12.28
CA ASP A 257 -6.61 27.16 10.97
C ASP A 257 -5.83 26.49 9.80
N GLN A 258 -4.72 25.79 10.11
CA GLN A 258 -3.96 25.04 9.10
C GLN A 258 -4.72 23.78 8.67
N PHE A 259 -5.39 23.12 9.60
CA PHE A 259 -6.23 21.97 9.29
C PHE A 259 -7.42 22.38 8.42
N ASP A 260 -8.08 23.48 8.76
CA ASP A 260 -9.23 23.98 8.01
C ASP A 260 -8.85 24.37 6.57
N LYS A 261 -7.69 25.02 6.37
CA LYS A 261 -7.15 25.31 5.04
C LYS A 261 -6.77 24.03 4.26
N ALA A 262 -6.26 23.03 4.95
CA ALA A 262 -5.92 21.75 4.33
C ALA A 262 -7.19 21.01 3.86
N LEU A 263 -8.29 21.07 4.63
CA LEU A 263 -9.57 20.46 4.26
C LEU A 263 -10.08 20.96 2.89
N ASP A 264 -10.04 22.27 2.63
CA ASP A 264 -10.45 22.83 1.34
C ASP A 264 -9.67 22.22 0.18
N THR A 265 -8.36 22.03 0.38
CA THR A 265 -7.49 21.39 -0.61
C THR A 265 -7.82 19.90 -0.75
N TRP A 266 -7.95 19.19 0.38
CA TRP A 266 -8.18 17.74 0.39
C TRP A 266 -9.52 17.34 -0.24
N ILE A 267 -10.58 18.10 0.01
CA ILE A 267 -11.89 17.89 -0.63
C ILE A 267 -11.80 18.02 -2.15
N SER A 268 -10.96 18.93 -2.66
CA SER A 268 -10.78 19.16 -4.08
C SER A 268 -10.04 18.03 -4.82
N LEU A 269 -9.43 17.10 -4.08
CA LEU A 269 -8.65 15.98 -4.66
C LEU A 269 -9.55 14.90 -5.30
N LYS A 270 -10.80 14.73 -4.84
CA LYS A 270 -11.72 13.74 -5.43
C LYS A 270 -11.77 13.91 -6.95
N SER A 271 -11.81 12.80 -7.68
CA SER A 271 -11.93 12.80 -9.13
C SER A 271 -13.10 13.67 -9.59
N ASP A 272 -12.88 14.48 -10.62
CA ASP A 272 -13.89 15.41 -11.12
C ASP A 272 -15.08 14.64 -11.72
N PRO A 273 -16.30 15.17 -11.67
CA PRO A 273 -17.40 14.63 -12.44
C PRO A 273 -17.04 14.55 -13.93
N GLY A 274 -17.22 13.37 -14.54
CA GLY A 274 -16.85 13.12 -15.94
C GLY A 274 -15.35 12.92 -16.17
N ALA A 275 -14.54 12.67 -15.13
CA ALA A 275 -13.18 12.19 -15.30
C ALA A 275 -13.17 10.84 -16.05
N VAL A 276 -12.24 10.68 -16.96
CA VAL A 276 -12.13 9.50 -17.82
C VAL A 276 -11.06 8.56 -17.27
N PHE A 277 -11.42 7.29 -17.13
CA PHE A 277 -10.51 6.22 -16.74
C PHE A 277 -10.19 5.36 -17.95
N ASP A 278 -8.95 4.85 -18.03
CA ASP A 278 -8.53 3.96 -19.13
C ASP A 278 -9.19 2.58 -19.01
N ASN A 279 -9.55 2.16 -17.79
CA ASN A 279 -10.31 0.95 -17.52
C ASN A 279 -11.21 1.15 -16.28
N GLU A 280 -12.44 0.62 -16.34
CA GLU A 280 -13.39 0.68 -15.21
C GLU A 280 -14.05 -0.67 -14.98
N PHE A 281 -14.15 -1.04 -13.71
CA PHE A 281 -14.94 -2.18 -13.25
C PHE A 281 -16.01 -1.67 -12.27
N SER A 282 -17.20 -2.27 -12.37
CA SER A 282 -18.32 -1.97 -11.45
C SER A 282 -18.89 -3.27 -10.91
N PHE A 283 -19.01 -3.32 -9.59
CA PHE A 283 -19.54 -4.47 -8.86
C PHE A 283 -20.62 -4.03 -7.87
N SER A 284 -21.53 -4.96 -7.54
CA SER A 284 -22.44 -4.81 -6.42
C SER A 284 -21.86 -5.50 -5.19
N SER A 285 -22.03 -4.90 -4.01
CA SER A 285 -21.65 -5.53 -2.74
C SER A 285 -22.32 -6.87 -2.50
N GLU A 286 -23.50 -7.10 -3.09
CA GLU A 286 -24.23 -8.37 -3.04
C GLU A 286 -23.48 -9.55 -3.69
N GLN A 287 -22.54 -9.24 -4.61
CA GLN A 287 -21.68 -10.25 -5.24
C GLN A 287 -20.54 -10.70 -4.35
N ILE A 288 -20.28 -9.96 -3.25
CA ILE A 288 -19.12 -10.18 -2.41
C ILE A 288 -19.54 -10.96 -1.16
N LEU A 289 -19.17 -12.22 -1.14
CA LEU A 289 -19.32 -13.11 0.01
C LEU A 289 -17.95 -13.30 0.69
N PRO A 290 -17.90 -13.89 1.91
CA PRO A 290 -16.63 -14.29 2.50
C PRO A 290 -15.83 -15.16 1.54
N GLN A 291 -14.56 -14.87 1.38
CA GLN A 291 -13.67 -15.48 0.39
C GLN A 291 -12.80 -16.56 1.01
N VAL A 292 -12.46 -17.56 0.23
CA VAL A 292 -11.53 -18.63 0.59
C VAL A 292 -10.57 -18.90 -0.57
N THR A 293 -9.26 -19.01 -0.25
CA THR A 293 -8.25 -19.40 -1.24
C THR A 293 -8.18 -20.93 -1.35
N TRP A 294 -8.11 -21.43 -2.56
CA TRP A 294 -8.03 -22.85 -2.87
C TRP A 294 -6.73 -23.25 -3.59
N GLY A 295 -5.78 -22.32 -3.71
CA GLY A 295 -4.51 -22.55 -4.40
C GLY A 295 -3.37 -21.69 -3.88
N THR A 296 -2.34 -21.50 -4.71
CA THR A 296 -1.07 -20.87 -4.37
C THR A 296 -0.93 -19.42 -4.85
N SER A 297 -1.96 -18.88 -5.52
CA SER A 297 -2.01 -17.51 -6.03
C SER A 297 -3.23 -16.77 -5.46
N PRO A 298 -3.16 -15.45 -5.19
CA PRO A 298 -4.29 -14.68 -4.72
C PRO A 298 -5.53 -14.69 -5.65
N GLU A 299 -5.35 -14.95 -6.94
CA GLU A 299 -6.47 -15.12 -7.89
C GLU A 299 -7.17 -16.47 -7.77
N MET A 300 -6.53 -17.44 -7.08
CA MET A 300 -7.12 -18.75 -6.79
C MET A 300 -8.04 -18.66 -5.56
N VAL A 301 -9.13 -17.94 -5.73
CA VAL A 301 -10.10 -17.59 -4.68
C VAL A 301 -11.52 -17.88 -5.18
N SER A 302 -12.39 -18.22 -4.24
CA SER A 302 -13.83 -18.43 -4.47
C SER A 302 -14.60 -17.99 -3.24
N SER A 303 -15.89 -17.71 -3.42
CA SER A 303 -16.77 -17.48 -2.28
C SER A 303 -16.91 -18.77 -1.45
N ILE A 304 -17.09 -18.61 -0.14
CA ILE A 304 -17.18 -19.76 0.78
C ILE A 304 -18.34 -20.72 0.44
N ASP A 305 -19.37 -20.20 -0.22
CA ASP A 305 -20.56 -20.98 -0.63
C ASP A 305 -20.38 -21.62 -2.02
N GLU A 306 -19.26 -21.38 -2.69
CA GLU A 306 -18.93 -21.90 -4.01
C GLU A 306 -18.02 -23.13 -3.93
N LYS A 307 -17.89 -23.79 -5.06
CA LYS A 307 -16.97 -24.89 -5.26
C LYS A 307 -15.68 -24.37 -5.87
N VAL A 308 -14.59 -25.10 -5.68
CA VAL A 308 -13.37 -24.88 -6.45
C VAL A 308 -13.71 -24.90 -7.95
N PRO A 309 -13.32 -23.87 -8.72
CA PRO A 309 -13.59 -23.83 -10.16
C PRO A 309 -13.09 -25.08 -10.88
N GLU A 310 -13.80 -25.53 -11.90
CA GLU A 310 -13.30 -26.64 -12.73
C GLU A 310 -12.09 -26.18 -13.58
N PRO A 311 -11.19 -27.12 -13.97
CA PRO A 311 -10.00 -26.77 -14.75
C PRO A 311 -10.29 -26.01 -16.04
N ARG A 312 -11.48 -26.21 -16.63
CA ARG A 312 -11.92 -25.52 -17.86
C ARG A 312 -12.22 -24.02 -17.61
N ASP A 313 -12.61 -23.67 -16.39
CA ASP A 313 -13.05 -22.32 -16.01
C ASP A 313 -11.89 -21.48 -15.46
N PHE A 314 -10.73 -22.10 -15.21
CA PHE A 314 -9.54 -21.42 -14.72
C PHE A 314 -8.57 -21.06 -15.86
N LYS A 315 -8.13 -19.81 -15.90
CA LYS A 315 -7.31 -19.28 -17.00
C LYS A 315 -5.94 -19.94 -17.11
N ASN A 316 -5.32 -20.27 -15.97
CA ASN A 316 -3.98 -20.84 -15.90
C ASN A 316 -4.04 -22.34 -15.56
N LYS A 317 -4.26 -23.16 -16.59
CA LYS A 317 -4.49 -24.61 -16.44
C LYS A 317 -3.25 -25.39 -15.98
N GLU A 318 -2.05 -24.91 -16.30
CA GLU A 318 -0.79 -25.63 -15.98
C GLU A 318 -0.55 -25.72 -14.47
N ASN A 319 -0.96 -24.69 -13.72
CA ASN A 319 -0.75 -24.63 -12.28
C ASN A 319 -1.95 -25.13 -11.46
N TYR A 320 -3.05 -25.54 -12.11
CA TYR A 320 -4.27 -25.90 -11.41
C TYR A 320 -4.12 -27.17 -10.57
N GLU A 321 -3.61 -28.26 -11.17
CA GLU A 321 -3.42 -29.52 -10.46
C GLU A 321 -2.37 -29.42 -9.36
N ASP A 322 -1.28 -28.70 -9.62
CA ASP A 322 -0.23 -28.46 -8.63
C ASP A 322 -0.76 -27.67 -7.43
N ALA A 323 -1.60 -26.66 -7.67
CA ALA A 323 -2.24 -25.88 -6.63
C ALA A 323 -3.15 -26.73 -5.75
N LEU A 324 -4.02 -27.55 -6.34
CA LEU A 324 -4.90 -28.47 -5.60
C LEU A 324 -4.09 -29.49 -4.77
N ASN A 325 -3.04 -30.06 -5.37
CA ASN A 325 -2.16 -31.00 -4.68
C ASN A 325 -1.44 -30.32 -3.48
N TYR A 326 -0.94 -29.09 -3.66
CA TYR A 326 -0.32 -28.31 -2.60
C TYR A 326 -1.29 -28.04 -1.43
N MET A 327 -2.54 -27.71 -1.73
CA MET A 327 -3.59 -27.46 -0.75
C MET A 327 -4.20 -28.74 -0.17
N GLY A 328 -3.80 -29.93 -0.65
CA GLY A 328 -4.38 -31.21 -0.23
C GLY A 328 -5.83 -31.39 -0.65
N LEU A 329 -6.29 -30.64 -1.67
CA LEU A 329 -7.65 -30.72 -2.18
C LEU A 329 -7.75 -31.83 -3.25
N LYS A 330 -8.79 -32.63 -3.17
CA LYS A 330 -9.11 -33.62 -4.21
C LYS A 330 -10.31 -33.11 -4.99
N LEU A 331 -10.34 -33.30 -6.30
CA LEU A 331 -11.45 -32.92 -7.18
C LEU A 331 -12.82 -33.48 -6.73
N SER A 332 -12.82 -34.54 -5.94
CA SER A 332 -14.05 -35.14 -5.36
C SER A 332 -14.49 -34.49 -4.03
N LEU A 333 -13.68 -33.62 -3.42
CA LEU A 333 -13.99 -32.95 -2.15
C LEU A 333 -14.30 -31.47 -2.39
N ILE A 334 -15.40 -31.23 -3.06
CA ILE A 334 -15.81 -29.94 -3.61
C ILE A 334 -16.52 -29.05 -2.57
N HIS A 335 -16.37 -29.28 -1.30
CA HIS A 335 -16.84 -28.38 -0.23
C HIS A 335 -15.67 -27.87 0.59
N ILE A 336 -15.25 -26.63 0.34
CA ILE A 336 -14.25 -25.92 1.16
C ILE A 336 -14.84 -25.55 2.53
N SER A 337 -16.14 -25.76 2.75
CA SER A 337 -16.91 -25.22 3.86
C SER A 337 -16.96 -26.04 5.14
N GLU A 338 -16.21 -27.13 5.28
CA GLU A 338 -16.07 -27.77 6.61
C GLU A 338 -14.75 -27.37 7.26
N PRO A 339 -14.81 -26.58 8.37
CA PRO A 339 -13.62 -26.39 9.19
C PRO A 339 -13.23 -27.77 9.75
N THR A 340 -12.04 -28.26 9.39
CA THR A 340 -11.44 -29.41 10.04
C THR A 340 -11.40 -29.13 11.53
N ARG A 341 -12.31 -29.70 12.31
CA ARG A 341 -12.16 -29.78 13.76
C ARG A 341 -10.91 -30.62 13.98
N HIS A 342 -9.83 -29.95 14.37
CA HIS A 342 -8.75 -30.65 15.04
C HIS A 342 -9.32 -31.20 16.35
N THR A 343 -9.64 -32.47 16.36
CA THR A 343 -9.81 -33.23 17.62
C THR A 343 -8.43 -33.29 18.23
N SER A 344 -8.29 -32.57 19.36
CA SER A 344 -7.19 -32.68 20.29
C SER A 344 -7.00 -34.11 20.78
#